data_6c8430a2819c5b2e9a79a2c0aac0ca12
#
_entry.id   6c8430a2819c5b2e9a79a2c0aac0ca12
#
_cell.length_a   1.000
_cell.length_b   1.000
_cell.length_c   1.000
_cell.angle_alpha   90.00
_cell.angle_beta   90.00
_cell.angle_gamma   90.00
#
_symmetry.space_group_name_H-M   'P 1'
#
loop_
_entity.id
_entity.type
_entity.pdbx_description
1 polymer ?
#
loop_
_entity_poly.entity_id
_entity_poly.type
_entity_poly.pdbx_seq_one_letter_code
_entity_poly.pdbx_strand_id
1 'polypeptide(L)'
;MKRYRYLVLVLLSLACSLTTPPSSASDMNAQSLNKIHLATSTMIPSPTQSTIPAACTVSAESLHLRDCAGLHCTVIAWLSKGDVLVVHEKDDDWFKVTTRAGQTGWVHSKYCGGLP
;
A
#
# COMPACT_ATOMS: atom_id res chain seq x y z
N MET A 1 -19.38 -10.76 43.66
CA MET A 1 -18.03 -11.27 43.42
C MET A 1 -17.53 -11.06 41.98
N LYS A 2 -18.18 -10.23 41.15
CA LYS A 2 -17.74 -9.90 39.79
C LYS A 2 -16.90 -8.63 39.64
N ARG A 3 -16.77 -7.83 40.69
CA ARG A 3 -16.06 -6.54 40.67
C ARG A 3 -14.56 -6.64 40.98
N TYR A 4 -14.09 -7.77 41.49
CA TYR A 4 -12.67 -7.97 41.85
C TYR A 4 -11.80 -8.40 40.66
N ARG A 5 -12.41 -8.93 39.58
CA ARG A 5 -11.66 -9.41 38.42
C ARG A 5 -11.15 -8.30 37.49
N TYR A 6 -11.74 -7.08 37.59
CA TYR A 6 -11.31 -5.92 36.80
C TYR A 6 -10.15 -5.15 37.43
N LEU A 7 -9.99 -5.23 38.77
CA LEU A 7 -8.90 -4.54 39.49
C LEU A 7 -7.54 -5.23 39.30
N VAL A 8 -7.53 -6.53 39.05
CA VAL A 8 -6.28 -7.29 38.87
C VAL A 8 -5.71 -7.11 37.46
N LEU A 9 -6.55 -6.84 36.45
CA LEU A 9 -6.11 -6.63 35.05
C LEU A 9 -5.54 -5.23 34.78
N VAL A 10 -5.78 -4.26 35.64
CA VAL A 10 -5.28 -2.88 35.47
C VAL A 10 -3.87 -2.70 36.00
N LEU A 11 -3.39 -3.58 36.88
CA LEU A 11 -2.07 -3.44 37.53
C LEU A 11 -0.91 -4.12 36.76
N LEU A 12 -1.17 -4.79 35.64
CA LEU A 12 -0.14 -5.52 34.88
C LEU A 12 0.35 -4.79 33.61
N SER A 13 -0.02 -3.54 33.38
CA SER A 13 0.33 -2.83 32.15
C SER A 13 1.33 -1.68 32.28
N LEU A 14 2.13 -1.64 33.37
CA LEU A 14 3.20 -0.65 33.53
C LEU A 14 4.59 -1.30 33.49
N ALA A 15 4.95 -1.85 32.33
CA ALA A 15 6.33 -2.13 32.01
C ALA A 15 6.60 -1.70 30.57
N CYS A 16 6.70 -0.40 30.36
CA CYS A 16 7.17 0.17 29.09
C CYS A 16 8.70 0.32 29.19
N SER A 17 9.42 -0.63 28.64
CA SER A 17 10.86 -0.55 28.46
C SER A 17 11.18 0.43 27.33
N LEU A 18 11.77 1.56 27.68
CA LEU A 18 12.45 2.45 26.74
C LEU A 18 13.70 1.72 26.21
N THR A 19 13.67 1.26 24.97
CA THR A 19 14.86 0.86 24.24
C THR A 19 15.15 1.91 23.19
N THR A 20 16.11 2.74 23.47
CA THR A 20 16.69 3.73 22.55
C THR A 20 17.56 2.99 21.55
N PRO A 21 17.43 3.18 20.23
CA PRO A 21 18.38 2.66 19.27
C PRO A 21 19.64 3.54 19.25
N PRO A 22 20.85 2.96 19.15
CA PRO A 22 22.07 3.74 19.02
C PRO A 22 22.18 4.34 17.61
N SER A 23 22.34 5.65 17.57
CA SER A 23 22.89 6.38 16.43
C SER A 23 24.30 5.89 16.17
N SER A 24 24.54 5.34 15.01
CA SER A 24 25.91 5.25 14.47
C SER A 24 26.06 6.29 13.39
N ALA A 25 26.74 7.32 13.78
CA ALA A 25 27.29 8.34 12.90
C ALA A 25 28.61 7.82 12.30
N SER A 26 28.84 8.24 11.07
CA SER A 26 30.12 8.53 10.45
C SER A 26 31.07 7.36 10.13
N ASP A 27 31.23 7.15 8.85
CA ASP A 27 32.62 7.11 8.34
C ASP A 27 32.66 7.79 6.97
N MET A 28 33.24 8.98 7.02
CA MET A 28 33.86 9.61 5.88
C MET A 28 35.15 8.82 5.57
N ASN A 29 35.24 8.26 4.40
CA ASN A 29 36.54 8.08 3.80
C ASN A 29 36.53 8.53 2.35
N ALA A 30 37.21 9.65 2.16
CA ALA A 30 37.56 10.21 0.88
C ALA A 30 38.70 9.41 0.25
N GLN A 31 38.72 9.51 -1.07
CA GLN A 31 39.87 9.27 -1.95
C GLN A 31 39.98 7.87 -2.58
N SER A 32 39.65 7.81 -3.83
CA SER A 32 40.63 7.50 -4.86
C SER A 32 40.18 7.98 -6.24
N LEU A 33 40.96 8.86 -6.79
CA LEU A 33 40.94 9.30 -8.18
C LEU A 33 41.25 8.12 -9.12
N ASN A 34 40.66 8.23 -10.30
CA ASN A 34 41.06 7.67 -11.58
C ASN A 34 40.23 6.46 -12.09
N LYS A 35 39.32 6.71 -12.99
CA LYS A 35 39.52 6.39 -14.41
C LYS A 35 38.37 6.90 -15.24
N ILE A 36 38.66 7.87 -16.09
CA ILE A 36 37.78 8.31 -17.18
C ILE A 36 37.57 7.11 -18.10
N HIS A 37 36.39 6.51 -18.04
CA HIS A 37 35.85 5.73 -19.13
C HIS A 37 34.70 6.52 -19.72
N LEU A 38 35.02 7.12 -20.85
CA LEU A 38 34.09 7.71 -21.79
C LEU A 38 33.18 6.56 -22.31
N ALA A 39 32.16 6.21 -21.59
CA ALA A 39 31.05 5.42 -22.08
C ALA A 39 29.94 6.38 -22.45
N THR A 40 29.82 6.65 -23.72
CA THR A 40 28.66 7.30 -24.32
C THR A 40 27.43 6.41 -24.03
N SER A 41 26.83 6.58 -22.86
CA SER A 41 25.52 6.04 -22.58
C SER A 41 24.51 6.89 -23.32
N THR A 42 24.10 6.42 -24.45
CA THR A 42 22.90 6.88 -25.12
C THR A 42 21.74 6.62 -24.16
N MET A 43 21.36 7.65 -23.39
CA MET A 43 20.12 7.65 -22.63
C MET A 43 18.97 7.64 -23.63
N ILE A 44 18.43 6.46 -23.87
CA ILE A 44 17.10 6.32 -24.46
C ILE A 44 16.15 6.91 -23.41
N PRO A 45 15.45 8.02 -23.70
CA PRO A 45 14.42 8.49 -22.78
C PRO A 45 13.37 7.38 -22.74
N SER A 46 13.31 6.70 -21.60
CA SER A 46 12.19 5.82 -21.28
C SER A 46 10.92 6.66 -21.44
N PRO A 47 9.93 6.23 -22.23
CA PRO A 47 8.70 6.99 -22.34
C PRO A 47 8.12 7.11 -20.93
N THR A 48 8.12 8.31 -20.41
CA THR A 48 7.32 8.66 -19.23
C THR A 48 5.88 8.43 -19.65
N GLN A 49 5.37 7.24 -19.39
CA GLN A 49 3.94 6.99 -19.48
C GLN A 49 3.30 7.90 -18.43
N SER A 50 2.79 9.02 -18.88
CA SER A 50 1.76 9.78 -18.17
C SER A 50 0.57 8.83 -18.03
N THR A 51 0.63 7.99 -17.01
CA THR A 51 -0.46 7.11 -16.66
C THR A 51 -1.53 8.00 -16.03
N ILE A 52 -2.47 8.46 -16.85
CA ILE A 52 -3.73 8.99 -16.34
C ILE A 52 -4.26 7.85 -15.47
N PRO A 53 -4.49 8.06 -14.18
CA PRO A 53 -4.98 7.00 -13.33
C PRO A 53 -6.31 6.51 -13.90
N ALA A 54 -6.34 5.24 -14.29
CA ALA A 54 -7.55 4.64 -14.81
C ALA A 54 -8.59 4.64 -13.70
N ALA A 55 -9.79 5.10 -13.99
CA ALA A 55 -10.89 5.06 -13.05
C ALA A 55 -11.79 3.88 -13.38
N CYS A 56 -12.21 3.14 -12.37
CA CYS A 56 -13.22 2.11 -12.53
C CYS A 56 -14.48 2.42 -11.71
N THR A 57 -15.63 2.02 -12.23
CA THR A 57 -16.90 2.13 -11.52
C THR A 57 -17.36 0.75 -11.08
N VAL A 58 -17.73 0.61 -9.82
CA VAL A 58 -18.22 -0.65 -9.26
C VAL A 58 -19.55 -1.01 -9.92
N SER A 59 -19.62 -2.18 -10.54
CA SER A 59 -20.83 -2.70 -11.22
C SER A 59 -21.68 -3.63 -10.35
N ALA A 60 -21.11 -4.23 -9.32
CA ALA A 60 -21.80 -5.10 -8.38
C ALA A 60 -22.55 -4.29 -7.32
N GLU A 61 -23.69 -4.79 -6.84
CA GLU A 61 -24.46 -4.14 -5.76
C GLU A 61 -23.62 -4.00 -4.47
N SER A 62 -22.73 -4.97 -4.22
CA SER A 62 -21.78 -4.95 -3.13
C SER A 62 -20.48 -5.61 -3.57
N LEU A 63 -19.35 -4.96 -3.32
CA LEU A 63 -18.02 -5.43 -3.68
C LEU A 63 -17.08 -5.33 -2.46
N HIS A 64 -16.33 -6.37 -2.23
CA HIS A 64 -15.33 -6.39 -1.16
C HIS A 64 -14.04 -5.69 -1.60
N LEU A 65 -13.59 -4.74 -0.79
CA LEU A 65 -12.22 -4.24 -0.83
C LEU A 65 -11.37 -5.11 0.11
N ARG A 66 -10.26 -5.65 -0.38
CA ARG A 66 -9.41 -6.58 0.36
C ARG A 66 -8.00 -6.03 0.55
N ASP A 67 -7.29 -6.53 1.53
CA ASP A 67 -5.91 -6.13 1.84
C ASP A 67 -4.89 -6.69 0.85
N CYS A 68 -5.20 -7.75 0.11
CA CYS A 68 -4.34 -8.31 -0.93
C CYS A 68 -5.15 -8.86 -2.13
N ALA A 69 -4.46 -9.21 -3.22
CA ALA A 69 -5.03 -9.74 -4.46
C ALA A 69 -5.44 -11.21 -4.31
N GLY A 70 -6.58 -11.49 -3.70
CA GLY A 70 -7.05 -12.85 -3.53
C GLY A 70 -8.32 -12.99 -2.69
N LEU A 71 -9.08 -14.06 -2.92
CA LEU A 71 -10.31 -14.36 -2.19
C LEU A 71 -10.06 -14.75 -0.72
N HIS A 72 -8.86 -15.22 -0.42
CA HIS A 72 -8.42 -15.59 0.93
C HIS A 72 -7.99 -14.39 1.79
N CYS A 73 -7.85 -13.21 1.15
CA CYS A 73 -7.44 -11.99 1.81
C CYS A 73 -8.55 -11.37 2.65
N THR A 74 -8.18 -10.63 3.69
CA THR A 74 -9.12 -9.98 4.61
C THR A 74 -9.94 -8.90 3.90
N VAL A 75 -11.23 -8.86 4.16
CA VAL A 75 -12.10 -7.77 3.70
C VAL A 75 -11.91 -6.58 4.63
N ILE A 76 -11.43 -5.46 4.06
CA ILE A 76 -11.13 -4.23 4.81
C ILE A 76 -12.24 -3.17 4.63
N ALA A 77 -13.04 -3.27 3.57
CA ALA A 77 -14.20 -2.41 3.34
C ALA A 77 -15.21 -3.05 2.40
N TRP A 78 -16.40 -2.46 2.35
CA TRP A 78 -17.47 -2.79 1.44
C TRP A 78 -17.72 -1.59 0.52
N LEU A 79 -17.82 -1.85 -0.77
CA LEU A 79 -18.09 -0.87 -1.81
C LEU A 79 -19.46 -1.13 -2.40
N SER A 80 -20.14 -0.07 -2.82
CA SER A 80 -21.46 -0.12 -3.41
C SER A 80 -21.41 0.13 -4.90
N LYS A 81 -22.41 -0.34 -5.60
CA LYS A 81 -22.60 -0.06 -7.02
C LYS A 81 -22.57 1.44 -7.30
N GLY A 82 -21.81 1.82 -8.29
CA GLY A 82 -21.62 3.22 -8.67
C GLY A 82 -20.43 3.90 -7.98
N ASP A 83 -19.77 3.26 -7.00
CA ASP A 83 -18.56 3.81 -6.42
C ASP A 83 -17.46 3.92 -7.48
N VAL A 84 -16.80 5.09 -7.50
CA VAL A 84 -15.69 5.37 -8.42
C VAL A 84 -14.38 5.15 -7.69
N LEU A 85 -13.52 4.32 -8.27
CA LEU A 85 -12.24 3.91 -7.71
C LEU A 85 -11.12 4.36 -8.65
N VAL A 86 -10.01 4.79 -8.09
CA VAL A 86 -8.78 5.09 -8.84
C VAL A 86 -7.94 3.81 -8.90
N VAL A 87 -7.66 3.32 -10.10
CA VAL A 87 -6.87 2.10 -10.33
C VAL A 87 -5.40 2.46 -10.45
N HIS A 88 -4.54 1.81 -9.69
CA HIS A 88 -3.09 2.04 -9.67
C HIS A 88 -2.31 0.89 -10.30
N GLU A 89 -2.79 -0.33 -10.12
CA GLU A 89 -2.04 -1.53 -10.47
C GLU A 89 -3.01 -2.65 -10.86
N LYS A 90 -2.57 -3.54 -11.73
CA LYS A 90 -3.27 -4.77 -12.08
C LYS A 90 -2.38 -5.96 -11.75
N ASP A 91 -2.93 -6.91 -11.00
CA ASP A 91 -2.33 -8.20 -10.70
C ASP A 91 -3.33 -9.30 -11.03
N ASP A 92 -3.08 -10.02 -12.12
CA ASP A 92 -3.96 -11.03 -12.69
C ASP A 92 -5.42 -10.52 -12.83
N ASP A 93 -6.35 -11.07 -12.08
CA ASP A 93 -7.77 -10.70 -12.06
C ASP A 93 -8.09 -9.63 -11.00
N TRP A 94 -7.09 -8.99 -10.39
CA TRP A 94 -7.27 -8.01 -9.32
C TRP A 94 -6.76 -6.64 -9.71
N PHE A 95 -7.44 -5.61 -9.22
CA PHE A 95 -7.00 -4.22 -9.31
C PHE A 95 -6.71 -3.67 -7.93
N LYS A 96 -5.53 -3.06 -7.79
CA LYS A 96 -5.21 -2.22 -6.65
C LYS A 96 -5.83 -0.86 -6.86
N VAL A 97 -6.68 -0.47 -5.94
CA VAL A 97 -7.52 0.73 -6.08
C VAL A 97 -7.46 1.60 -4.84
N THR A 98 -7.75 2.88 -5.04
CA THR A 98 -8.03 3.82 -3.94
C THR A 98 -9.46 4.32 -4.06
N THR A 99 -10.21 4.25 -2.98
CA THR A 99 -11.58 4.77 -2.87
C THR A 99 -11.58 6.28 -2.73
N ARG A 100 -12.75 6.92 -2.93
CA ARG A 100 -12.92 8.35 -2.68
C ARG A 100 -12.60 8.76 -1.23
N ALA A 101 -12.78 7.86 -0.27
CA ALA A 101 -12.42 8.07 1.13
C ALA A 101 -10.91 7.95 1.41
N GLY A 102 -10.08 7.67 0.38
CA GLY A 102 -8.62 7.52 0.51
C GLY A 102 -8.17 6.13 0.96
N GLN A 103 -9.07 5.16 1.07
CA GLN A 103 -8.73 3.80 1.47
C GLN A 103 -8.20 3.01 0.28
N THR A 104 -7.04 2.40 0.43
CA THR A 104 -6.38 1.59 -0.61
C THR A 104 -6.55 0.11 -0.32
N GLY A 105 -6.82 -0.67 -1.37
CA GLY A 105 -6.96 -2.13 -1.27
C GLY A 105 -7.11 -2.76 -2.65
N TRP A 106 -7.57 -4.01 -2.69
CA TRP A 106 -7.72 -4.81 -3.88
C TRP A 106 -9.17 -5.19 -4.13
N VAL A 107 -9.60 -5.07 -5.37
CA VAL A 107 -10.92 -5.49 -5.85
C VAL A 107 -10.78 -6.41 -7.05
N HIS A 108 -11.73 -7.31 -7.24
CA HIS A 108 -11.73 -8.20 -8.41
C HIS A 108 -12.14 -7.41 -9.66
N SER A 109 -11.31 -7.44 -10.70
CA SER A 109 -11.45 -6.68 -11.95
C SER A 109 -12.78 -6.88 -12.65
N LYS A 110 -13.37 -8.08 -12.55
CA LYS A 110 -14.68 -8.44 -13.12
C LYS A 110 -15.79 -7.46 -12.74
N TYR A 111 -15.69 -6.83 -11.58
CA TYR A 111 -16.70 -5.91 -11.06
C TYR A 111 -16.35 -4.44 -11.23
N CYS A 112 -15.30 -4.17 -12.02
CA CYS A 112 -14.78 -2.86 -12.35
C CYS A 112 -15.16 -2.51 -13.79
N GLY A 113 -16.19 -1.72 -13.99
CA GLY A 113 -16.61 -1.24 -15.30
C GLY A 113 -16.02 0.11 -15.65
N GLY A 114 -15.96 0.43 -16.98
CA GLY A 114 -15.56 1.77 -17.45
C GLY A 114 -14.04 1.97 -17.59
N LEU A 115 -13.24 0.93 -17.56
CA LEU A 115 -11.86 1.01 -18.02
C LEU A 115 -11.86 1.03 -19.56
N PRO A 116 -11.09 1.94 -20.19
CA PRO A 116 -10.96 1.99 -21.65
C PRO A 116 -10.30 0.74 -22.23
#